data_049d3e26bfa456457e6d24969d6c6c90
#
_entry.id   049d3e26bfa456457e6d24969d6c6c90
#
_cell.length_a   1.000
_cell.length_b   1.000
_cell.length_c   1.000
_cell.angle_alpha   90.00
_cell.angle_beta   90.00
_cell.angle_gamma   90.00
#
_symmetry.space_group_name_H-M   'P 1'
#
loop_
_entity.id
_entity.type
_entity.pdbx_description
1 polymer ?
#
loop_
_entity_poly.entity_id
_entity_poly.type
_entity_poly.pdbx_seq_one_letter_code
_entity_poly.pdbx_strand_id
1 'polypeptide(L)'
;MAIAIYSNVLDNGGISKFVYNMQNAFQKENIRSEIVTFSADTIYGDNITLLKCTNHGKRIIMLKNFIKEKNIDAIITNTWFEGAIAKLAAILSGKKIKVISVVHIRPNLWGFSKNDILRKNMAKLSLKMCNKVVAVSNELKEAMIKEGWVSEKKITTIYNPVIFNKIKNHKNKFIDIENKNNIDIAVIGWIQPRKAQDIIVKAFGQIKDRSFTLNFIGGIEDEAFNSEVKMLIEKNNLQGKVKFWGPRKDIFKILKDMDILISASRGEALPTVMIEALYCERPIISSDCDYGPKEILDNGKYGLIFKVNDYNGLSKCFNEMVNNNELYNKFLNLSQERSKLFTYDKAVKSYLEILE
;
A
#
# COMPACT_ATOMS: atom_id res chain seq x y z
N MET A 1 -4.59 24.45 12.77
CA MET A 1 -4.56 23.04 13.24
C MET A 1 -3.17 22.46 13.00
N ALA A 2 -2.60 21.80 14.00
CA ALA A 2 -1.32 21.11 13.91
C ALA A 2 -1.53 19.60 14.05
N ILE A 3 -1.09 18.81 13.07
CA ILE A 3 -1.30 17.38 13.01
C ILE A 3 0.01 16.64 13.24
N ALA A 4 0.03 15.68 14.15
CA ALA A 4 1.13 14.74 14.29
C ALA A 4 0.78 13.43 13.53
N ILE A 5 1.73 12.90 12.78
CA ILE A 5 1.64 11.56 12.20
C ILE A 5 2.59 10.67 12.99
N TYR A 6 2.02 9.80 13.82
CA TYR A 6 2.79 8.96 14.72
C TYR A 6 3.01 7.57 14.12
N SER A 7 4.26 7.18 14.01
CA SER A 7 4.68 5.81 13.68
C SER A 7 5.75 5.33 14.66
N ASN A 8 5.62 4.13 15.19
CA ASN A 8 6.63 3.58 16.10
C ASN A 8 8.00 3.43 15.44
N VAL A 9 8.02 3.06 14.17
CA VAL A 9 9.22 2.82 13.38
C VAL A 9 9.04 3.45 12.00
N LEU A 10 10.10 4.06 11.50
CA LEU A 10 10.22 4.47 10.10
C LEU A 10 11.29 3.61 9.43
N ASP A 11 10.85 2.80 8.49
CA ASP A 11 11.65 1.88 7.69
C ASP A 11 11.43 2.14 6.17
N ASN A 12 11.79 1.20 5.33
CA ASN A 12 11.50 1.27 3.89
C ASN A 12 10.17 0.59 3.49
N GLY A 13 9.29 0.34 4.45
CA GLY A 13 8.00 -0.34 4.23
C GLY A 13 6.89 0.56 3.73
N GLY A 14 5.76 -0.06 3.40
CA GLY A 14 4.58 0.63 2.87
C GLY A 14 3.94 1.62 3.86
N ILE A 15 3.98 1.32 5.17
CA ILE A 15 3.45 2.23 6.21
C ILE A 15 4.31 3.49 6.29
N SER A 16 5.64 3.35 6.30
CA SER A 16 6.54 4.50 6.32
C SER A 16 6.37 5.38 5.07
N LYS A 17 6.17 4.75 3.89
CA LYS A 17 5.83 5.48 2.66
C LYS A 17 4.51 6.26 2.81
N PHE A 18 3.50 5.67 3.42
CA PHE A 18 2.24 6.36 3.75
C PHE A 18 2.47 7.57 4.66
N VAL A 19 3.25 7.40 5.75
CA VAL A 19 3.55 8.47 6.72
C VAL A 19 4.19 9.67 6.04
N TYR A 20 5.22 9.45 5.21
CA TYR A 20 5.87 10.51 4.43
C TYR A 20 4.93 11.14 3.40
N ASN A 21 4.16 10.34 2.70
CA ASN A 21 3.20 10.84 1.72
C ASN A 21 2.13 11.72 2.37
N MET A 22 1.61 11.32 3.53
CA MET A 22 0.61 12.11 4.27
C MET A 22 1.19 13.44 4.77
N GLN A 23 2.41 13.43 5.32
CA GLN A 23 3.06 14.68 5.73
C GLN A 23 3.21 15.63 4.53
N ASN A 24 3.77 15.13 3.43
CA ASN A 24 3.92 15.92 2.21
C ASN A 24 2.58 16.43 1.67
N ALA A 25 1.52 15.60 1.76
CA ALA A 25 0.18 15.98 1.33
C ALA A 25 -0.38 17.14 2.18
N PHE A 26 -0.27 17.05 3.51
CA PHE A 26 -0.68 18.14 4.41
C PHE A 26 0.13 19.41 4.18
N GLN A 27 1.44 19.31 3.99
CA GLN A 27 2.31 20.47 3.71
C GLN A 27 1.94 21.17 2.40
N LYS A 28 1.59 20.42 1.35
CA LYS A 28 1.12 21.00 0.06
C LYS A 28 -0.18 21.79 0.21
N GLU A 29 -1.02 21.43 1.17
CA GLU A 29 -2.26 22.14 1.51
C GLU A 29 -2.04 23.20 2.62
N ASN A 30 -0.78 23.56 2.91
CA ASN A 30 -0.40 24.53 3.95
C ASN A 30 -0.86 24.15 5.36
N ILE A 31 -1.02 22.85 5.64
CA ILE A 31 -1.39 22.33 6.95
C ILE A 31 -0.12 21.96 7.71
N ARG A 32 0.03 22.54 8.90
CA ARG A 32 1.15 22.20 9.77
C ARG A 32 1.09 20.74 10.18
N SER A 33 2.09 19.97 9.74
CA SER A 33 2.20 18.54 10.05
C SER A 33 3.61 18.18 10.48
N GLU A 34 3.71 17.25 11.43
CA GLU A 34 4.98 16.76 11.97
C GLU A 34 4.92 15.24 12.15
N ILE A 35 5.96 14.54 11.72
CA ILE A 35 6.11 13.11 11.99
C ILE A 35 6.75 12.95 13.35
N VAL A 36 6.21 12.07 14.18
CA VAL A 36 6.83 11.64 15.44
C VAL A 36 7.05 10.14 15.42
N THR A 37 8.29 9.72 15.74
CA THR A 37 8.69 8.31 15.75
C THR A 37 9.59 7.98 16.91
N PHE A 38 9.65 6.71 17.31
CA PHE A 38 10.54 6.20 18.35
C PHE A 38 11.76 5.45 17.83
N SER A 39 11.73 5.02 16.57
CA SER A 39 12.84 4.39 15.87
C SER A 39 12.77 4.72 14.38
N ALA A 40 13.92 4.90 13.74
CA ALA A 40 14.00 5.10 12.31
C ALA A 40 15.32 4.53 11.80
N ASP A 41 15.25 3.73 10.73
CA ASP A 41 16.44 3.24 10.01
C ASP A 41 16.98 4.34 9.10
N THR A 42 16.08 5.13 8.54
CA THR A 42 16.38 6.28 7.68
C THR A 42 15.33 7.38 7.87
N ILE A 43 15.80 8.62 7.98
CA ILE A 43 14.92 9.80 8.08
C ILE A 43 14.97 10.53 6.73
N TYR A 44 13.80 10.77 6.14
CA TYR A 44 13.65 11.53 4.91
C TYR A 44 12.77 12.76 5.14
N GLY A 45 13.30 13.95 4.83
CA GLY A 45 12.55 15.21 4.89
C GLY A 45 12.65 15.94 6.23
N ASP A 46 11.89 17.03 6.31
CA ASP A 46 11.89 17.96 7.44
C ASP A 46 10.71 17.67 8.39
N ASN A 47 10.74 18.31 9.57
CA ASN A 47 9.68 18.20 10.58
C ASN A 47 9.45 16.76 11.08
N ILE A 48 10.54 16.06 11.39
CA ILE A 48 10.51 14.71 11.97
C ILE A 48 11.14 14.77 13.35
N THR A 49 10.37 14.37 14.37
CA THR A 49 10.84 14.26 15.76
C THR A 49 11.11 12.80 16.11
N LEU A 50 12.38 12.46 16.33
CA LEU A 50 12.81 11.14 16.79
C LEU A 50 12.97 11.13 18.31
N LEU A 51 12.11 10.40 19.00
CA LEU A 51 12.02 10.31 20.47
C LEU A 51 12.69 9.06 21.03
N LYS A 52 13.68 8.51 20.48
CA LYS A 52 14.45 7.28 20.88
C LYS A 52 14.02 6.64 22.21
N CYS A 53 13.13 5.63 22.17
CA CYS A 53 12.66 4.94 23.37
C CYS A 53 12.11 3.54 23.04
N THR A 54 12.49 2.54 23.81
CA THR A 54 11.99 1.17 23.70
C THR A 54 10.88 0.84 24.70
N ASN A 55 10.84 1.54 25.83
CA ASN A 55 9.86 1.30 26.89
C ASN A 55 8.52 1.96 26.59
N HIS A 56 7.45 1.17 26.54
CA HIS A 56 6.11 1.63 26.17
C HIS A 56 5.51 2.67 27.13
N GLY A 57 5.74 2.54 28.43
CA GLY A 57 5.28 3.52 29.40
C GLY A 57 5.97 4.88 29.22
N LYS A 58 7.30 4.88 28.99
CA LYS A 58 8.05 6.09 28.68
C LYS A 58 7.59 6.72 27.37
N ARG A 59 7.23 5.92 26.34
CA ARG A 59 6.69 6.44 25.09
C ARG A 59 5.45 7.30 25.29
N ILE A 60 4.53 6.90 26.18
CA ILE A 60 3.33 7.67 26.50
C ILE A 60 3.71 9.03 27.08
N ILE A 61 4.66 9.08 28.02
CA ILE A 61 5.11 10.32 28.64
C ILE A 61 5.81 11.24 27.64
N MET A 62 6.68 10.68 26.80
CA MET A 62 7.41 11.45 25.78
C MET A 62 6.44 12.02 24.73
N LEU A 63 5.47 11.21 24.26
CA LEU A 63 4.45 11.67 23.33
C LEU A 63 3.53 12.73 23.95
N LYS A 64 3.18 12.60 25.23
CA LYS A 64 2.45 13.64 25.98
C LYS A 64 3.23 14.97 25.99
N ASN A 65 4.53 14.93 26.25
CA ASN A 65 5.36 16.14 26.28
C ASN A 65 5.45 16.74 24.86
N PHE A 66 5.69 15.93 23.83
CA PHE A 66 5.67 16.35 22.44
C PHE A 66 4.35 17.05 22.05
N ILE A 67 3.18 16.49 22.45
CA ILE A 67 1.87 17.10 22.24
C ILE A 67 1.80 18.51 22.81
N LYS A 68 2.35 18.71 24.03
CA LYS A 68 2.33 20.00 24.70
C LYS A 68 3.28 21.01 24.07
N GLU A 69 4.53 20.60 23.83
CA GLU A 69 5.60 21.44 23.28
C GLU A 69 5.29 21.91 21.85
N LYS A 70 4.81 20.99 21.02
CA LYS A 70 4.48 21.27 19.63
C LYS A 70 3.07 21.80 19.41
N ASN A 71 2.29 21.92 20.49
CA ASN A 71 0.89 22.36 20.44
C ASN A 71 0.06 21.59 19.40
N ILE A 72 0.09 20.25 19.49
CA ILE A 72 -0.60 19.35 18.56
C ILE A 72 -2.10 19.35 18.86
N ASP A 73 -2.93 19.35 17.81
CA ASP A 73 -4.40 19.30 17.86
C ASP A 73 -4.95 17.91 17.51
N ALA A 74 -4.24 17.18 16.64
CA ALA A 74 -4.66 15.85 16.19
C ALA A 74 -3.47 14.91 15.98
N ILE A 75 -3.70 13.60 16.18
CA ILE A 75 -2.70 12.56 15.94
C ILE A 75 -3.28 11.50 15.01
N ILE A 76 -2.59 11.21 13.93
CA ILE A 76 -2.86 10.09 13.02
C ILE A 76 -1.86 8.97 13.35
N THR A 77 -2.36 7.76 13.59
CA THR A 77 -1.55 6.57 13.92
C THR A 77 -1.78 5.48 12.90
N ASN A 78 -0.84 4.54 12.75
CA ASN A 78 -0.81 3.56 11.67
C ASN A 78 -1.07 2.12 12.13
N THR A 79 -1.17 1.92 13.44
CA THR A 79 -1.47 0.63 14.06
C THR A 79 -2.38 0.80 15.27
N TRP A 80 -3.10 -0.26 15.66
CA TRP A 80 -3.92 -0.26 16.87
C TRP A 80 -3.09 0.06 18.12
N PHE A 81 -1.84 -0.44 18.17
CA PHE A 81 -0.96 -0.23 19.31
C PHE A 81 -0.52 1.24 19.44
N GLU A 82 -0.18 1.86 18.33
CA GLU A 82 0.12 3.30 18.28
C GLU A 82 -1.10 4.13 18.67
N GLY A 83 -2.30 3.73 18.23
CA GLY A 83 -3.56 4.33 18.63
C GLY A 83 -3.77 4.31 20.15
N ALA A 84 -3.46 3.19 20.82
CA ALA A 84 -3.52 3.10 22.28
C ALA A 84 -2.55 4.07 22.97
N ILE A 85 -1.28 4.09 22.55
CA ILE A 85 -0.26 4.99 23.10
C ILE A 85 -0.66 6.45 22.88
N ALA A 86 -1.07 6.82 21.67
CA ALA A 86 -1.49 8.17 21.34
C ALA A 86 -2.70 8.63 22.17
N LYS A 87 -3.68 7.73 22.35
CA LYS A 87 -4.87 8.06 23.14
C LYS A 87 -4.56 8.27 24.61
N LEU A 88 -3.71 7.45 25.20
CA LEU A 88 -3.27 7.62 26.58
C LEU A 88 -2.45 8.91 26.74
N ALA A 89 -1.52 9.20 25.83
CA ALA A 89 -0.75 10.43 25.83
C ALA A 89 -1.65 11.67 25.70
N ALA A 90 -2.66 11.62 24.84
CA ALA A 90 -3.65 12.67 24.65
C ALA A 90 -4.43 12.95 25.96
N ILE A 91 -4.93 11.91 26.61
CA ILE A 91 -5.64 12.04 27.92
C ILE A 91 -4.72 12.66 28.96
N LEU A 92 -3.49 12.16 29.12
CA LEU A 92 -2.52 12.66 30.10
C LEU A 92 -2.02 14.07 29.78
N SER A 93 -2.15 14.53 28.54
CA SER A 93 -1.79 15.90 28.16
C SER A 93 -2.74 16.95 28.71
N GLY A 94 -3.97 16.56 29.04
CA GLY A 94 -5.06 17.47 29.43
C GLY A 94 -5.65 18.29 28.27
N LYS A 95 -5.19 18.06 27.02
CA LYS A 95 -5.68 18.74 25.83
C LYS A 95 -6.76 17.89 25.10
N LYS A 96 -7.68 18.56 24.41
CA LYS A 96 -8.65 17.90 23.52
C LYS A 96 -7.95 17.51 22.21
N ILE A 97 -7.33 16.33 22.18
CA ILE A 97 -6.64 15.82 20.99
C ILE A 97 -7.52 14.80 20.28
N LYS A 98 -7.73 14.99 18.98
CA LYS A 98 -8.37 13.98 18.15
C LYS A 98 -7.34 12.91 17.73
N VAL A 99 -7.60 11.65 18.06
CA VAL A 99 -6.75 10.52 17.68
C VAL A 99 -7.47 9.68 16.63
N ILE A 100 -6.83 9.54 15.47
CA ILE A 100 -7.30 8.73 14.34
C ILE A 100 -6.37 7.54 14.19
N SER A 101 -6.93 6.33 14.11
CA SER A 101 -6.16 5.12 13.85
C SER A 101 -6.41 4.64 12.42
N VAL A 102 -5.35 4.58 11.61
CA VAL A 102 -5.38 4.05 10.25
C VAL A 102 -5.06 2.56 10.27
N VAL A 103 -5.86 1.78 9.57
CA VAL A 103 -5.71 0.33 9.44
C VAL A 103 -5.19 0.03 8.04
N HIS A 104 -3.93 -0.39 7.95
CA HIS A 104 -3.22 -0.69 6.69
C HIS A 104 -3.21 -2.15 6.30
N ILE A 105 -3.60 -3.06 7.21
CA ILE A 105 -3.66 -4.50 6.96
C ILE A 105 -4.80 -5.11 7.77
N ARG A 106 -5.31 -6.24 7.30
CA ARG A 106 -6.38 -6.98 7.98
C ARG A 106 -5.96 -7.41 9.39
N PRO A 107 -6.84 -7.32 10.40
CA PRO A 107 -6.53 -7.68 11.78
C PRO A 107 -6.02 -9.11 12.00
N ASN A 108 -6.44 -10.07 11.20
CA ASN A 108 -5.93 -11.45 11.26
C ASN A 108 -4.45 -11.57 10.85
N LEU A 109 -3.90 -10.58 10.13
CA LEU A 109 -2.48 -10.48 9.78
C LEU A 109 -1.65 -9.69 10.81
N TRP A 110 -2.25 -9.25 11.92
CA TRP A 110 -1.53 -8.54 12.99
C TRP A 110 -0.67 -9.47 13.87
N GLY A 111 -0.46 -10.71 13.45
CA GLY A 111 0.34 -11.68 14.17
C GLY A 111 -0.33 -12.22 15.44
N PHE A 112 -1.67 -12.17 15.53
CA PHE A 112 -2.40 -12.80 16.61
C PHE A 112 -2.52 -14.31 16.38
N SER A 113 -2.10 -15.12 17.36
CA SER A 113 -2.44 -16.54 17.39
C SER A 113 -3.94 -16.74 17.68
N LYS A 114 -4.43 -17.97 17.45
CA LYS A 114 -5.83 -18.29 17.78
C LYS A 114 -6.15 -18.05 19.26
N ASN A 115 -5.17 -18.23 20.14
CA ASN A 115 -5.30 -18.12 21.60
C ASN A 115 -5.03 -16.72 22.15
N ASP A 116 -4.67 -15.74 21.31
CA ASP A 116 -4.36 -14.36 21.73
C ASP A 116 -5.61 -13.52 22.01
N ILE A 117 -6.54 -14.05 22.80
CA ILE A 117 -7.81 -13.37 23.12
C ILE A 117 -7.55 -12.03 23.79
N LEU A 118 -6.61 -11.96 24.72
CA LEU A 118 -6.26 -10.74 25.43
C LEU A 118 -5.77 -9.64 24.48
N ARG A 119 -4.80 -9.97 23.61
CA ARG A 119 -4.26 -9.02 22.63
C ARG A 119 -5.31 -8.54 21.62
N LYS A 120 -6.21 -9.45 21.17
CA LYS A 120 -7.35 -9.09 20.31
C LYS A 120 -8.30 -8.11 21.00
N ASN A 121 -8.62 -8.36 22.29
CA ASN A 121 -9.49 -7.47 23.06
C ASN A 121 -8.82 -6.11 23.30
N MET A 122 -7.51 -6.08 23.58
CA MET A 122 -6.74 -4.82 23.68
C MET A 122 -6.75 -4.03 22.37
N ALA A 123 -6.57 -4.70 21.22
CA ALA A 123 -6.65 -4.06 19.92
C ALA A 123 -8.04 -3.48 19.64
N LYS A 124 -9.12 -4.25 19.92
CA LYS A 124 -10.50 -3.76 19.82
C LYS A 124 -10.76 -2.56 20.74
N LEU A 125 -10.27 -2.62 21.97
CA LEU A 125 -10.39 -1.51 22.92
C LEU A 125 -9.66 -0.26 22.42
N SER A 126 -8.42 -0.43 21.94
CA SER A 126 -7.64 0.67 21.35
C SER A 126 -8.39 1.38 20.22
N LEU A 127 -8.90 0.62 19.25
CA LEU A 127 -9.69 1.18 18.14
C LEU A 127 -10.97 1.88 18.65
N LYS A 128 -11.64 1.33 19.67
CA LYS A 128 -12.81 1.97 20.30
C LYS A 128 -12.46 3.28 21.02
N MET A 129 -11.29 3.39 21.62
CA MET A 129 -10.83 4.60 22.30
C MET A 129 -10.46 5.72 21.35
N CYS A 130 -9.98 5.43 20.15
CA CYS A 130 -9.68 6.44 19.13
C CYS A 130 -10.93 7.23 18.75
N ASN A 131 -10.79 8.46 18.30
CA ASN A 131 -11.93 9.29 17.88
C ASN A 131 -12.56 8.76 16.59
N LYS A 132 -11.74 8.41 15.61
CA LYS A 132 -12.14 7.74 14.37
C LYS A 132 -11.13 6.65 14.00
N VAL A 133 -11.58 5.70 13.20
CA VAL A 133 -10.76 4.68 12.55
C VAL A 133 -10.88 4.89 11.05
N VAL A 134 -9.75 4.79 10.35
CA VAL A 134 -9.70 4.87 8.89
C VAL A 134 -9.29 3.51 8.36
N ALA A 135 -10.08 2.94 7.48
CA ALA A 135 -9.69 1.81 6.64
C ALA A 135 -9.17 2.33 5.30
N VAL A 136 -8.12 1.72 4.78
CA VAL A 136 -7.51 2.17 3.51
C VAL A 136 -8.24 1.69 2.26
N SER A 137 -9.27 0.84 2.42
CA SER A 137 -10.18 0.39 1.36
C SER A 137 -11.58 0.13 1.91
N ASN A 138 -12.61 0.17 1.06
CA ASN A 138 -13.99 -0.15 1.47
C ASN A 138 -14.13 -1.61 1.86
N GLU A 139 -13.51 -2.52 1.11
CA GLU A 139 -13.50 -3.95 1.44
C GLU A 139 -12.93 -4.20 2.85
N LEU A 140 -11.84 -3.51 3.22
CA LEU A 140 -11.27 -3.60 4.56
C LEU A 140 -12.21 -3.01 5.61
N LYS A 141 -12.85 -1.87 5.36
CA LYS A 141 -13.86 -1.27 6.25
C LYS A 141 -14.99 -2.26 6.53
N GLU A 142 -15.57 -2.85 5.49
CA GLU A 142 -16.67 -3.80 5.62
C GLU A 142 -16.25 -5.04 6.43
N ALA A 143 -15.06 -5.57 6.17
CA ALA A 143 -14.53 -6.68 6.94
C ALA A 143 -14.33 -6.33 8.43
N MET A 144 -13.79 -5.14 8.72
CA MET A 144 -13.61 -4.66 10.10
C MET A 144 -14.94 -4.53 10.85
N ILE A 145 -15.99 -4.10 10.18
CA ILE A 145 -17.35 -4.01 10.75
C ILE A 145 -17.91 -5.42 10.97
N LYS A 146 -17.90 -6.26 9.93
CA LYS A 146 -18.44 -7.63 9.96
C LYS A 146 -17.78 -8.50 11.02
N GLU A 147 -16.46 -8.37 11.21
CA GLU A 147 -15.70 -9.12 12.22
C GLU A 147 -15.80 -8.50 13.64
N GLY A 148 -16.55 -7.41 13.81
CA GLY A 148 -16.78 -6.77 15.11
C GLY A 148 -15.54 -6.10 15.72
N TRP A 149 -14.61 -5.61 14.87
CA TRP A 149 -13.46 -4.83 15.33
C TRP A 149 -13.85 -3.41 15.72
N VAL A 150 -14.77 -2.83 14.96
CA VAL A 150 -15.20 -1.44 15.13
C VAL A 150 -16.65 -1.28 14.65
N SER A 151 -17.40 -0.32 15.20
CA SER A 151 -18.74 -0.01 14.73
C SER A 151 -18.71 0.87 13.47
N GLU A 152 -19.73 0.74 12.63
CA GLU A 152 -19.85 1.49 11.37
C GLU A 152 -19.73 3.01 11.55
N LYS A 153 -20.37 3.57 12.59
CA LYS A 153 -20.31 5.02 12.90
C LYS A 153 -18.90 5.53 13.19
N LYS A 154 -17.97 4.65 13.52
CA LYS A 154 -16.61 4.99 13.97
C LYS A 154 -15.55 4.82 12.89
N ILE A 155 -15.84 4.09 11.83
CA ILE A 155 -14.92 3.81 10.75
C ILE A 155 -15.34 4.47 9.45
N THR A 156 -14.37 5.02 8.74
CA THR A 156 -14.54 5.55 7.38
C THR A 156 -13.45 5.02 6.47
N THR A 157 -13.69 5.07 5.16
CA THR A 157 -12.67 4.73 4.17
C THR A 157 -11.96 6.00 3.72
N ILE A 158 -10.63 6.01 3.79
CA ILE A 158 -9.79 7.02 3.13
C ILE A 158 -8.63 6.28 2.46
N TYR A 159 -8.55 6.35 1.14
CA TYR A 159 -7.50 5.70 0.38
C TYR A 159 -6.13 6.29 0.70
N ASN A 160 -5.11 5.45 0.73
CA ASN A 160 -3.74 5.91 0.88
C ASN A 160 -3.38 6.86 -0.26
N PRO A 161 -2.91 8.07 0.03
CA PRO A 161 -2.56 9.02 -1.00
C PRO A 161 -1.30 8.56 -1.74
N VAL A 162 -1.35 8.66 -3.05
CA VAL A 162 -0.15 8.59 -3.88
C VAL A 162 0.15 9.99 -4.39
N ILE A 163 1.39 10.46 -4.16
CA ILE A 163 1.80 11.79 -4.58
C ILE A 163 2.22 11.71 -6.04
N PHE A 164 1.41 12.28 -6.89
CA PHE A 164 1.69 12.45 -8.30
C PHE A 164 2.23 13.86 -8.56
N ASN A 165 3.20 13.99 -9.45
CA ASN A 165 3.43 15.25 -10.15
C ASN A 165 2.22 15.53 -11.03
N LYS A 166 1.90 16.82 -11.33
CA LYS A 166 0.69 17.21 -12.09
C LYS A 166 0.37 16.21 -13.20
N ILE A 167 -0.87 15.70 -13.18
CA ILE A 167 -1.41 14.86 -14.25
C ILE A 167 -1.33 15.67 -15.54
N LYS A 168 -0.45 15.29 -16.46
CA LYS A 168 -0.43 15.87 -17.80
C LYS A 168 -1.68 15.38 -18.53
N ASN A 169 -2.38 16.27 -19.20
CA ASN A 169 -3.44 15.85 -20.12
C ASN A 169 -2.83 14.96 -21.20
N HIS A 170 -3.07 13.67 -21.11
CA HIS A 170 -2.60 12.73 -22.11
C HIS A 170 -3.62 12.66 -23.25
N LYS A 171 -3.12 12.78 -24.47
CA LYS A 171 -3.88 12.40 -25.67
C LYS A 171 -4.01 10.88 -25.66
N ASN A 172 -5.12 10.35 -26.17
CA ASN A 172 -5.26 8.92 -26.38
C ASN A 172 -4.02 8.38 -27.11
N LYS A 173 -3.34 7.45 -26.46
CA LYS A 173 -2.16 6.78 -27.00
C LYS A 173 -2.61 5.43 -27.57
N PHE A 174 -1.97 5.03 -28.63
CA PHE A 174 -2.08 3.68 -29.14
C PHE A 174 -0.70 3.01 -29.06
N ILE A 175 -0.65 1.82 -28.50
CA ILE A 175 0.53 0.95 -28.45
C ILE A 175 0.17 -0.33 -29.15
N ASP A 176 0.95 -0.72 -30.13
CA ASP A 176 0.84 -2.02 -30.81
C ASP A 176 1.55 -3.07 -29.96
N ILE A 177 0.82 -3.60 -28.96
CA ILE A 177 1.36 -4.60 -28.05
C ILE A 177 1.48 -5.96 -28.71
N GLU A 178 0.64 -6.26 -29.70
CA GLU A 178 0.65 -7.52 -30.41
C GLU A 178 1.95 -7.72 -31.20
N ASN A 179 2.48 -6.68 -31.82
CA ASN A 179 3.69 -6.74 -32.63
C ASN A 179 4.96 -6.35 -31.86
N LYS A 180 4.85 -6.11 -30.53
CA LYS A 180 6.02 -5.77 -29.72
C LYS A 180 6.96 -6.98 -29.56
N ASN A 181 8.25 -6.80 -29.85
CA ASN A 181 9.27 -7.86 -29.84
C ASN A 181 9.49 -8.45 -28.45
N ASN A 182 9.41 -7.66 -27.38
CA ASN A 182 9.56 -8.10 -25.99
C ASN A 182 8.63 -7.33 -25.10
N ILE A 183 7.94 -8.01 -24.19
CA ILE A 183 7.03 -7.42 -23.21
C ILE A 183 7.77 -7.25 -21.89
N ASP A 184 7.96 -6.00 -21.44
CA ASP A 184 8.60 -5.70 -20.17
C ASP A 184 7.56 -5.61 -19.06
N ILE A 185 7.66 -6.52 -18.09
CA ILE A 185 6.67 -6.71 -17.03
C ILE A 185 7.26 -6.26 -15.70
N ALA A 186 6.57 -5.34 -15.03
CA ALA A 186 6.89 -4.96 -13.67
C ALA A 186 6.23 -5.90 -12.66
N VAL A 187 7.02 -6.38 -11.70
CA VAL A 187 6.58 -7.09 -10.49
C VAL A 187 7.18 -6.35 -9.30
N ILE A 188 6.40 -5.51 -8.64
CA ILE A 188 6.90 -4.58 -7.63
C ILE A 188 6.46 -5.00 -6.24
N GLY A 189 7.42 -5.22 -5.36
CA GLY A 189 7.23 -5.58 -3.97
C GLY A 189 8.38 -6.42 -3.43
N TRP A 190 8.46 -6.51 -2.10
CA TRP A 190 9.42 -7.36 -1.42
C TRP A 190 9.21 -8.83 -1.81
N ILE A 191 10.31 -9.59 -1.96
CA ILE A 191 10.25 -11.04 -2.23
C ILE A 191 9.86 -11.74 -0.94
N GLN A 192 8.62 -12.21 -0.90
CA GLN A 192 8.00 -12.87 0.25
C GLN A 192 6.77 -13.68 -0.18
N PRO A 193 6.37 -14.71 0.59
CA PRO A 193 5.23 -15.57 0.25
C PRO A 193 3.92 -14.83 -0.04
N ARG A 194 3.68 -13.71 0.66
CA ARG A 194 2.47 -12.88 0.48
C ARG A 194 2.39 -12.24 -0.91
N LYS A 195 3.54 -11.89 -1.53
CA LYS A 195 3.62 -11.27 -2.86
C LYS A 195 3.57 -12.28 -4.02
N ALA A 196 3.70 -13.58 -3.71
CA ALA A 196 3.46 -14.69 -4.62
C ALA A 196 4.25 -14.65 -5.95
N GLN A 197 5.54 -14.29 -5.89
CA GLN A 197 6.42 -14.34 -7.06
C GLN A 197 6.54 -15.76 -7.62
N ASP A 198 6.37 -16.79 -6.79
CA ASP A 198 6.31 -18.20 -7.19
C ASP A 198 5.17 -18.50 -8.20
N ILE A 199 4.00 -17.88 -8.00
CA ILE A 199 2.85 -18.00 -8.92
C ILE A 199 3.17 -17.34 -10.27
N ILE A 200 3.84 -16.19 -10.26
CA ILE A 200 4.26 -15.49 -11.48
C ILE A 200 5.24 -16.36 -12.27
N VAL A 201 6.26 -16.90 -11.62
CA VAL A 201 7.25 -17.76 -12.28
C VAL A 201 6.61 -19.00 -12.87
N LYS A 202 5.68 -19.67 -12.15
CA LYS A 202 4.93 -20.84 -12.66
C LYS A 202 4.08 -20.47 -13.88
N ALA A 203 3.40 -19.32 -13.86
CA ALA A 203 2.58 -18.83 -14.97
C ALA A 203 3.44 -18.62 -16.23
N PHE A 204 4.55 -17.90 -16.08
CA PHE A 204 5.42 -17.54 -17.20
C PHE A 204 6.29 -18.70 -17.71
N GLY A 205 6.47 -19.76 -16.93
CA GLY A 205 7.03 -21.03 -17.41
C GLY A 205 6.20 -21.71 -18.49
N GLN A 206 4.91 -21.38 -18.58
CA GLN A 206 3.97 -21.93 -19.60
C GLN A 206 3.92 -21.08 -20.88
N ILE A 207 4.41 -19.82 -20.84
CA ILE A 207 4.37 -18.92 -22.00
C ILE A 207 5.49 -19.29 -22.98
N LYS A 208 5.12 -19.78 -24.18
CA LYS A 208 6.07 -20.21 -25.20
C LYS A 208 6.12 -19.25 -26.40
N ASP A 209 4.99 -18.65 -26.74
CA ASP A 209 4.78 -17.94 -28.01
C ASP A 209 5.08 -16.45 -27.95
N ARG A 210 5.59 -15.95 -26.79
CA ARG A 210 5.89 -14.54 -26.58
C ARG A 210 7.22 -14.33 -25.88
N SER A 211 7.97 -13.33 -26.34
CA SER A 211 9.14 -12.84 -25.62
C SER A 211 8.72 -11.87 -24.53
N PHE A 212 9.29 -12.04 -23.34
CA PHE A 212 9.03 -11.19 -22.17
C PHE A 212 10.24 -11.09 -21.26
N THR A 213 10.23 -10.05 -20.43
CA THR A 213 11.16 -9.88 -19.30
C THR A 213 10.37 -9.63 -18.02
N LEU A 214 10.53 -10.47 -17.00
CA LEU A 214 10.01 -10.26 -15.66
C LEU A 214 10.99 -9.40 -14.87
N ASN A 215 10.60 -8.21 -14.50
CA ASN A 215 11.40 -7.28 -13.72
C ASN A 215 10.91 -7.32 -12.26
N PHE A 216 11.62 -8.03 -11.38
CA PHE A 216 11.34 -8.10 -9.95
C PHE A 216 12.02 -6.93 -9.25
N ILE A 217 11.19 -5.96 -8.77
CA ILE A 217 11.62 -4.70 -8.18
C ILE A 217 11.22 -4.69 -6.70
N GLY A 218 12.19 -4.82 -5.82
CA GLY A 218 12.00 -4.86 -4.36
C GLY A 218 13.14 -5.56 -3.66
N GLY A 219 13.18 -5.44 -2.35
CA GLY A 219 14.14 -6.17 -1.51
C GLY A 219 13.70 -7.61 -1.25
N ILE A 220 14.52 -8.35 -0.54
CA ILE A 220 14.22 -9.71 -0.08
C ILE A 220 13.80 -9.59 1.40
N GLU A 221 12.59 -10.07 1.72
CA GLU A 221 12.07 -10.13 3.09
C GLU A 221 12.18 -11.56 3.65
N ASP A 222 12.12 -12.57 2.76
CA ASP A 222 12.20 -13.99 3.11
C ASP A 222 13.21 -14.69 2.20
N GLU A 223 14.38 -15.04 2.73
CA GLU A 223 15.45 -15.69 1.99
C GLU A 223 15.11 -17.13 1.58
N ALA A 224 14.34 -17.86 2.38
CA ALA A 224 13.90 -19.21 2.02
C ALA A 224 12.96 -19.17 0.81
N PHE A 225 12.00 -18.22 0.82
CA PHE A 225 11.11 -18.01 -0.31
C PHE A 225 11.86 -17.49 -1.56
N ASN A 226 12.83 -16.60 -1.38
CA ASN A 226 13.69 -16.15 -2.48
C ASN A 226 14.43 -17.31 -3.15
N SER A 227 14.96 -18.24 -2.34
CA SER A 227 15.62 -19.45 -2.84
C SER A 227 14.63 -20.35 -3.59
N GLU A 228 13.40 -20.52 -3.08
CA GLU A 228 12.33 -21.23 -3.79
C GLU A 228 12.01 -20.60 -5.15
N VAL A 229 11.87 -19.27 -5.20
CA VAL A 229 11.61 -18.53 -6.44
C VAL A 229 12.74 -18.73 -7.45
N LYS A 230 14.01 -18.69 -7.01
CA LYS A 230 15.18 -18.97 -7.89
C LYS A 230 15.16 -20.38 -8.46
N MET A 231 14.90 -21.40 -7.62
CA MET A 231 14.76 -22.79 -8.09
C MET A 231 13.62 -22.95 -9.10
N LEU A 232 12.49 -22.24 -8.90
CA LEU A 232 11.38 -22.24 -9.86
C LEU A 232 11.77 -21.58 -11.19
N ILE A 233 12.56 -20.50 -11.18
CA ILE A 233 13.09 -19.86 -12.38
C ILE A 233 13.94 -20.85 -13.20
N GLU A 234 14.84 -21.58 -12.54
CA GLU A 234 15.67 -22.60 -13.18
C GLU A 234 14.84 -23.75 -13.74
N LYS A 235 13.93 -24.31 -12.93
CA LYS A 235 13.04 -25.41 -13.32
C LYS A 235 12.17 -25.06 -14.54
N ASN A 236 11.80 -23.79 -14.71
CA ASN A 236 10.97 -23.33 -15.82
C ASN A 236 11.79 -22.73 -16.98
N ASN A 237 13.11 -22.82 -16.97
CA ASN A 237 14.05 -22.29 -17.98
C ASN A 237 13.85 -20.77 -18.24
N LEU A 238 13.72 -19.99 -17.17
CA LEU A 238 13.47 -18.55 -17.22
C LEU A 238 14.69 -17.69 -16.83
N GLN A 239 15.90 -18.26 -16.67
CA GLN A 239 17.10 -17.56 -16.14
C GLN A 239 17.42 -16.27 -16.90
N GLY A 240 17.33 -16.28 -18.23
CA GLY A 240 17.59 -15.09 -19.05
C GLY A 240 16.40 -14.11 -19.15
N LYS A 241 15.23 -14.48 -18.61
CA LYS A 241 13.98 -13.71 -18.73
C LYS A 241 13.58 -13.01 -17.42
N VAL A 242 14.31 -13.23 -16.32
CA VAL A 242 14.01 -12.62 -15.01
C VAL A 242 15.16 -11.74 -14.58
N LYS A 243 14.84 -10.49 -14.23
CA LYS A 243 15.78 -9.51 -13.71
C LYS A 243 15.39 -9.12 -12.28
N PHE A 244 16.34 -9.18 -11.36
CA PHE A 244 16.20 -8.71 -9.98
C PHE A 244 16.84 -7.32 -9.85
N TRP A 245 16.02 -6.29 -9.56
CA TRP A 245 16.47 -4.90 -9.48
C TRP A 245 16.88 -4.46 -8.07
N GLY A 246 16.54 -5.26 -7.07
CA GLY A 246 16.64 -4.83 -5.67
C GLY A 246 15.66 -3.70 -5.32
N PRO A 247 15.79 -3.11 -4.11
CA PRO A 247 14.91 -2.02 -3.67
C PRO A 247 15.17 -0.73 -4.48
N ARG A 248 14.09 -0.10 -4.96
CA ARG A 248 14.15 1.10 -5.79
C ARG A 248 13.23 2.20 -5.24
N LYS A 249 13.66 3.46 -5.38
CA LYS A 249 12.86 4.65 -5.00
C LYS A 249 12.19 5.32 -6.20
N ASP A 250 12.71 5.10 -7.39
CA ASP A 250 12.29 5.72 -8.65
C ASP A 250 11.21 4.92 -9.39
N ILE A 251 10.23 4.39 -8.64
CA ILE A 251 9.17 3.48 -9.15
C ILE A 251 8.41 4.08 -10.33
N PHE A 252 8.07 5.38 -10.29
CA PHE A 252 7.39 6.04 -11.41
C PHE A 252 8.22 6.08 -12.70
N LYS A 253 9.55 6.21 -12.58
CA LYS A 253 10.46 6.18 -13.73
C LYS A 253 10.48 4.77 -14.31
N ILE A 254 10.65 3.77 -13.46
CA ILE A 254 10.67 2.35 -13.87
C ILE A 254 9.34 1.97 -14.53
N LEU A 255 8.20 2.29 -13.93
CA LEU A 255 6.88 1.95 -14.48
C LEU A 255 6.65 2.54 -15.87
N LYS A 256 7.22 3.71 -16.19
CA LYS A 256 7.10 4.31 -17.53
C LYS A 256 7.80 3.50 -18.62
N ASP A 257 8.81 2.74 -18.25
CA ASP A 257 9.59 1.91 -19.16
C ASP A 257 9.04 0.46 -19.25
N MET A 258 8.02 0.13 -18.44
CA MET A 258 7.36 -1.18 -18.42
C MET A 258 6.09 -1.16 -19.30
N ASP A 259 5.66 -2.33 -19.73
CA ASP A 259 4.43 -2.47 -20.50
C ASP A 259 3.24 -2.82 -19.61
N ILE A 260 3.43 -3.71 -18.65
CA ILE A 260 2.37 -4.26 -17.80
C ILE A 260 2.87 -4.33 -16.36
N LEU A 261 1.99 -4.03 -15.40
CA LEU A 261 2.20 -4.40 -14.00
C LEU A 261 1.48 -5.71 -13.69
N ILE A 262 2.18 -6.67 -13.08
CA ILE A 262 1.58 -7.88 -12.51
C ILE A 262 1.68 -7.85 -10.98
N SER A 263 0.55 -8.08 -10.31
CA SER A 263 0.42 -8.21 -8.86
C SER A 263 -0.28 -9.51 -8.51
N ALA A 264 0.45 -10.55 -8.13
CA ALA A 264 -0.09 -11.88 -7.80
C ALA A 264 -0.35 -12.09 -6.31
N SER A 265 -0.38 -11.04 -5.52
CA SER A 265 -0.42 -11.10 -4.05
C SER A 265 -1.49 -12.04 -3.50
N ARG A 266 -1.19 -12.71 -2.38
CA ARG A 266 -2.14 -13.54 -1.60
C ARG A 266 -2.97 -12.74 -0.61
N GLY A 267 -2.63 -11.48 -0.38
CA GLY A 267 -3.36 -10.57 0.51
C GLY A 267 -2.74 -9.19 0.51
N GLU A 268 -3.59 -8.18 0.46
CA GLU A 268 -3.25 -6.76 0.50
C GLU A 268 -4.22 -6.01 1.42
N ALA A 269 -4.14 -4.69 1.44
CA ALA A 269 -5.18 -3.82 1.99
C ALA A 269 -5.54 -2.72 0.99
N LEU A 270 -4.51 -2.10 0.41
CA LEU A 270 -4.59 -1.22 -0.75
C LEU A 270 -3.19 -1.19 -1.39
N PRO A 271 -2.92 -1.97 -2.44
CA PRO A 271 -1.60 -2.03 -3.07
C PRO A 271 -1.31 -0.74 -3.86
N THR A 272 -0.61 0.21 -3.23
CA THR A 272 -0.33 1.53 -3.82
C THR A 272 0.45 1.45 -5.13
N VAL A 273 1.22 0.39 -5.35
CA VAL A 273 1.92 0.15 -6.62
C VAL A 273 0.96 0.02 -7.82
N MET A 274 -0.23 -0.53 -7.62
CA MET A 274 -1.24 -0.58 -8.68
C MET A 274 -1.77 0.84 -8.99
N ILE A 275 -1.93 1.68 -7.98
CA ILE A 275 -2.31 3.09 -8.17
C ILE A 275 -1.19 3.85 -8.91
N GLU A 276 0.06 3.57 -8.57
CA GLU A 276 1.23 4.12 -9.26
C GLU A 276 1.28 3.69 -10.74
N ALA A 277 0.93 2.43 -11.03
CA ALA A 277 0.85 1.91 -12.40
C ALA A 277 -0.29 2.57 -13.19
N LEU A 278 -1.48 2.72 -12.59
CA LEU A 278 -2.59 3.46 -13.20
C LEU A 278 -2.18 4.89 -13.57
N TYR A 279 -1.48 5.58 -12.65
CA TYR A 279 -0.98 6.92 -12.93
C TYR A 279 0.05 6.96 -14.07
N CYS A 280 0.88 5.92 -14.19
CA CYS A 280 1.85 5.76 -15.28
C CYS A 280 1.20 5.22 -16.58
N GLU A 281 -0.11 5.03 -16.62
CA GLU A 281 -0.83 4.46 -17.76
C GLU A 281 -0.32 3.05 -18.11
N ARG A 282 -0.07 2.22 -17.10
CA ARG A 282 0.33 0.84 -17.31
C ARG A 282 -0.85 -0.09 -17.05
N PRO A 283 -1.27 -0.90 -18.04
CA PRO A 283 -2.24 -1.96 -17.83
C PRO A 283 -1.83 -2.89 -16.70
N ILE A 284 -2.81 -3.36 -15.94
CA ILE A 284 -2.58 -4.16 -14.75
C ILE A 284 -3.24 -5.51 -14.87
N ILE A 285 -2.51 -6.56 -14.46
CA ILE A 285 -3.04 -7.90 -14.21
C ILE A 285 -2.85 -8.17 -12.72
N SER A 286 -3.94 -8.44 -11.99
CA SER A 286 -3.87 -8.64 -10.54
C SER A 286 -4.62 -9.89 -10.09
N SER A 287 -4.14 -10.50 -9.00
CA SER A 287 -4.95 -11.48 -8.27
C SER A 287 -6.16 -10.82 -7.63
N ASP A 288 -7.22 -11.59 -7.39
CA ASP A 288 -8.44 -11.18 -6.69
C ASP A 288 -8.30 -11.27 -5.16
N CYS A 289 -7.08 -11.11 -4.63
CA CYS A 289 -6.86 -11.24 -3.20
C CYS A 289 -7.65 -10.20 -2.38
N ASP A 290 -7.99 -10.57 -1.14
CA ASP A 290 -8.49 -9.64 -0.13
C ASP A 290 -7.38 -8.65 0.22
N TYR A 291 -7.59 -7.44 0.26
CA TYR A 291 -8.49 -6.38 -0.09
C TYR A 291 -7.78 -5.43 -1.08
N GLY A 292 -8.53 -4.57 -1.76
CA GLY A 292 -7.97 -3.47 -2.55
C GLY A 292 -7.77 -3.73 -4.04
N PRO A 293 -7.24 -4.87 -4.55
CA PRO A 293 -7.08 -5.04 -5.99
C PRO A 293 -8.37 -4.91 -6.78
N LYS A 294 -9.46 -5.60 -6.37
CA LYS A 294 -10.78 -5.47 -7.00
C LYS A 294 -11.29 -4.05 -6.92
N GLU A 295 -11.12 -3.41 -5.77
CA GLU A 295 -11.55 -2.03 -5.55
C GLU A 295 -10.75 -1.05 -6.42
N ILE A 296 -9.42 -1.21 -6.55
CA ILE A 296 -8.59 -0.38 -7.42
C ILE A 296 -8.98 -0.57 -8.89
N LEU A 297 -9.22 -1.80 -9.33
CA LEU A 297 -9.55 -2.12 -10.71
C LEU A 297 -11.06 -2.06 -11.02
N ASP A 298 -11.90 -1.68 -10.05
CA ASP A 298 -13.35 -1.62 -10.19
C ASP A 298 -13.90 -2.92 -10.81
N ASN A 299 -13.62 -4.04 -10.14
CA ASN A 299 -14.02 -5.39 -10.54
C ASN A 299 -13.61 -5.78 -11.97
N GLY A 300 -12.47 -5.29 -12.46
CA GLY A 300 -11.93 -5.63 -13.79
C GLY A 300 -12.17 -4.58 -14.88
N LYS A 301 -12.85 -3.46 -14.55
CA LYS A 301 -13.06 -2.37 -15.52
C LYS A 301 -11.76 -1.69 -15.95
N TYR A 302 -10.74 -1.66 -15.06
CA TYR A 302 -9.48 -0.95 -15.24
C TYR A 302 -8.25 -1.88 -15.32
N GLY A 303 -8.45 -3.18 -15.50
CA GLY A 303 -7.38 -4.19 -15.61
C GLY A 303 -7.93 -5.60 -15.51
N LEU A 304 -7.11 -6.61 -15.77
CA LEU A 304 -7.52 -8.01 -15.67
C LEU A 304 -7.32 -8.57 -14.26
N ILE A 305 -8.23 -9.46 -13.86
CA ILE A 305 -8.23 -10.08 -12.53
C ILE A 305 -8.25 -11.59 -12.67
N PHE A 306 -7.39 -12.29 -11.91
CA PHE A 306 -7.34 -13.75 -11.81
C PHE A 306 -7.46 -14.21 -10.36
N LYS A 307 -7.80 -15.47 -10.12
CA LYS A 307 -7.96 -16.02 -8.77
C LYS A 307 -6.62 -16.16 -8.05
N VAL A 308 -6.61 -15.89 -6.76
CA VAL A 308 -5.41 -16.09 -5.90
C VAL A 308 -4.85 -17.49 -6.09
N ASN A 309 -3.52 -17.60 -6.23
CA ASN A 309 -2.76 -18.82 -6.49
C ASN A 309 -3.04 -19.53 -7.84
N ASP A 310 -3.82 -18.93 -8.73
CA ASP A 310 -4.13 -19.49 -10.04
C ASP A 310 -3.12 -19.02 -11.10
N TYR A 311 -2.00 -19.74 -11.23
CA TYR A 311 -0.99 -19.44 -12.24
C TYR A 311 -1.50 -19.68 -13.67
N ASN A 312 -2.48 -20.59 -13.89
CA ASN A 312 -3.10 -20.78 -15.19
C ASN A 312 -3.99 -19.58 -15.57
N GLY A 313 -4.76 -19.07 -14.61
CA GLY A 313 -5.54 -17.85 -14.77
C GLY A 313 -4.65 -16.64 -15.09
N LEU A 314 -3.51 -16.51 -14.42
CA LEU A 314 -2.53 -15.45 -14.72
C LEU A 314 -2.00 -15.59 -16.16
N SER A 315 -1.62 -16.80 -16.59
CA SER A 315 -1.15 -17.02 -17.98
C SER A 315 -2.21 -16.66 -19.01
N LYS A 316 -3.49 -16.99 -18.75
CA LYS A 316 -4.61 -16.62 -19.62
C LYS A 316 -4.79 -15.11 -19.71
N CYS A 317 -4.80 -14.41 -18.55
CA CYS A 317 -4.89 -12.95 -18.51
C CYS A 317 -3.73 -12.29 -19.26
N PHE A 318 -2.50 -12.79 -19.08
CA PHE A 318 -1.35 -12.27 -19.81
C PHE A 318 -1.53 -12.42 -21.34
N ASN A 319 -1.85 -13.63 -21.82
CA ASN A 319 -2.06 -13.88 -23.24
C ASN A 319 -3.21 -13.03 -23.81
N GLU A 320 -4.31 -12.89 -23.08
CA GLU A 320 -5.43 -12.01 -23.46
C GLU A 320 -4.97 -10.55 -23.61
N MET A 321 -4.18 -10.05 -22.65
CA MET A 321 -3.68 -8.69 -22.66
C MET A 321 -2.74 -8.40 -23.83
N VAL A 322 -1.80 -9.31 -24.14
CA VAL A 322 -0.74 -9.06 -25.14
C VAL A 322 -1.12 -9.46 -26.55
N ASN A 323 -2.21 -10.20 -26.75
CA ASN A 323 -2.75 -10.58 -28.05
C ASN A 323 -4.03 -9.82 -28.41
N ASN A 324 -4.28 -8.66 -27.74
CA ASN A 324 -5.46 -7.84 -28.01
C ASN A 324 -5.12 -6.36 -27.82
N ASN A 325 -4.76 -5.71 -28.91
CA ASN A 325 -4.43 -4.29 -28.95
C ASN A 325 -5.58 -3.39 -28.45
N GLU A 326 -6.83 -3.74 -28.74
CA GLU A 326 -8.00 -2.99 -28.30
C GLU A 326 -8.12 -3.03 -26.77
N LEU A 327 -8.04 -4.20 -26.17
CA LEU A 327 -8.09 -4.40 -24.72
C LEU A 327 -6.95 -3.69 -24.00
N TYR A 328 -5.71 -3.85 -24.50
CA TYR A 328 -4.53 -3.21 -23.95
C TYR A 328 -4.68 -1.69 -23.92
N ASN A 329 -5.02 -1.10 -25.07
CA ASN A 329 -5.18 0.34 -25.20
C ASN A 329 -6.38 0.89 -24.44
N LYS A 330 -7.45 0.12 -24.29
CA LYS A 330 -8.57 0.46 -23.40
C LYS A 330 -8.08 0.66 -21.95
N PHE A 331 -7.36 -0.32 -21.38
CA PHE A 331 -6.86 -0.18 -20.02
C PHE A 331 -5.82 0.92 -19.88
N LEU A 332 -4.92 1.08 -20.85
CA LEU A 332 -3.96 2.18 -20.88
C LEU A 332 -4.67 3.54 -20.80
N ASN A 333 -5.66 3.77 -21.63
CA ASN A 333 -6.36 5.05 -21.72
C ASN A 333 -7.31 5.32 -20.53
N LEU A 334 -7.88 4.29 -19.92
CA LEU A 334 -8.75 4.42 -18.73
C LEU A 334 -7.97 4.58 -17.43
N SER A 335 -6.70 4.14 -17.39
CA SER A 335 -5.88 4.10 -16.17
C SER A 335 -5.79 5.44 -15.45
N GLN A 336 -5.61 6.52 -16.21
CA GLN A 336 -5.43 7.85 -15.63
C GLN A 336 -6.71 8.39 -14.98
N GLU A 337 -7.88 8.12 -15.56
CA GLU A 337 -9.16 8.48 -14.96
C GLU A 337 -9.29 7.82 -13.58
N ARG A 338 -8.99 6.51 -13.51
CA ARG A 338 -9.07 5.76 -12.26
C ARG A 338 -8.10 6.26 -11.20
N SER A 339 -6.88 6.63 -11.59
CA SER A 339 -5.85 7.14 -10.66
C SER A 339 -6.29 8.41 -9.92
N LYS A 340 -7.18 9.23 -10.49
CA LYS A 340 -7.72 10.46 -9.88
C LYS A 340 -8.50 10.22 -8.58
N LEU A 341 -8.93 8.99 -8.31
CA LEU A 341 -9.60 8.67 -7.04
C LEU A 341 -8.64 8.59 -5.86
N PHE A 342 -7.34 8.39 -6.12
CA PHE A 342 -6.32 8.10 -5.11
C PHE A 342 -5.32 9.25 -4.94
N THR A 343 -5.73 10.46 -5.25
CA THR A 343 -4.88 11.65 -5.15
C THR A 343 -4.74 12.14 -3.71
N TYR A 344 -3.66 12.85 -3.43
CA TYR A 344 -3.37 13.35 -2.09
C TYR A 344 -4.37 14.41 -1.61
N ASP A 345 -4.84 15.29 -2.50
CA ASP A 345 -5.83 16.34 -2.20
C ASP A 345 -7.15 15.74 -1.69
N LYS A 346 -7.63 14.66 -2.31
CA LYS A 346 -8.81 13.93 -1.83
C LYS A 346 -8.60 13.32 -0.46
N ALA A 347 -7.45 12.67 -0.25
CA ALA A 347 -7.12 12.10 1.06
C ALA A 347 -7.06 13.18 2.13
N VAL A 348 -6.34 14.30 1.89
CA VAL A 348 -6.24 15.42 2.84
C VAL A 348 -7.61 15.97 3.16
N LYS A 349 -8.45 16.25 2.15
CA LYS A 349 -9.83 16.73 2.37
C LYS A 349 -10.61 15.80 3.28
N SER A 350 -10.60 14.49 3.01
CA SER A 350 -11.31 13.49 3.83
C SER A 350 -10.74 13.39 5.26
N TYR A 351 -9.43 13.55 5.45
CA TYR A 351 -8.84 13.61 6.79
C TYR A 351 -9.27 14.88 7.54
N LEU A 352 -9.35 16.04 6.87
CA LEU A 352 -9.82 17.27 7.50
C LEU A 352 -11.29 17.17 7.93
N GLU A 353 -12.16 16.61 7.08
CA GLU A 353 -13.58 16.40 7.41
C GLU A 353 -13.79 15.56 8.67
N ILE A 354 -12.95 14.56 8.94
CA ILE A 354 -13.05 13.76 10.17
C ILE A 354 -12.30 14.38 11.36
N LEU A 355 -11.49 15.41 11.10
CA LEU A 355 -10.77 16.19 12.12
C LEU A 355 -11.54 17.44 12.55
N GLU A 356 -12.54 17.89 11.82
CA GLU A 356 -13.53 18.88 12.24
C GLU A 356 -14.55 18.28 13.23
#